data_0c70dad6c376a395750eb9f762280e55
#
_entry.id   0c70dad6c376a395750eb9f762280e55
#
_cell.length_a   1.000
_cell.length_b   1.000
_cell.length_c   1.000
_cell.angle_alpha   90.00
_cell.angle_beta   90.00
_cell.angle_gamma   90.00
#
_symmetry.space_group_name_H-M   'P 1'
#
loop_
_entity.id
_entity.type
_entity.pdbx_description
1 polymer ?
#
loop_
_entity_poly.entity_id
_entity_poly.type
_entity_poly.pdbx_seq_one_letter_code
_entity_poly.pdbx_strand_id
1 'polypeptide(L)'
;KEWQGRTVLLTFGAVAHDATVFCNGRRVFHHGCGYTAFTVDLTESLLLGQKNVVAVRCDSREDLNIPPFGGQIDFLTYGGIYRAVSLDVKEPAYLRDIFIEAQAEGDFRIYSSTVGETIGCTLQAEIRSPAGSRALYSGELSLPIVGTLNGVHPWSVEHPFLYTLTVRL
;
A
#
# COMPACT_ATOMS: atom_id res chain seq x y z
N LYS A 1 -11.14 -7.90 -20.40
CA LYS A 1 -12.54 -7.41 -20.21
C LYS A 1 -12.89 -7.21 -18.73
N GLU A 2 -12.38 -8.05 -17.83
CA GLU A 2 -12.66 -7.99 -16.38
C GLU A 2 -12.16 -6.71 -15.70
N TRP A 3 -11.18 -6.02 -16.26
CA TRP A 3 -10.57 -4.81 -15.69
C TRP A 3 -11.13 -3.51 -16.26
N GLN A 4 -12.15 -3.59 -17.09
CA GLN A 4 -12.75 -2.39 -17.67
C GLN A 4 -13.42 -1.54 -16.58
N GLY A 5 -13.07 -0.26 -16.49
CA GLY A 5 -13.54 0.67 -15.47
C GLY A 5 -12.86 0.52 -14.10
N ARG A 6 -11.87 -0.38 -13.97
CA ARG A 6 -11.09 -0.58 -12.73
C ARG A 6 -9.76 0.15 -12.78
N THR A 7 -9.22 0.49 -11.62
CA THR A 7 -7.88 1.04 -11.48
C THR A 7 -6.86 -0.09 -11.37
N VAL A 8 -5.79 -0.04 -12.16
CA VAL A 8 -4.73 -1.04 -12.19
C VAL A 8 -3.43 -0.44 -11.68
N LEU A 9 -2.98 -0.91 -10.53
CA LEU A 9 -1.80 -0.42 -9.82
C LEU A 9 -0.69 -1.46 -9.82
N LEU A 10 0.50 -1.06 -10.26
CA LEU A 10 1.71 -1.88 -10.21
C LEU A 10 2.63 -1.34 -9.11
N THR A 11 2.86 -2.14 -8.07
CA THR A 11 3.69 -1.75 -6.93
C THR A 11 5.00 -2.51 -6.95
N PHE A 12 6.11 -1.77 -6.82
CA PHE A 12 7.45 -2.30 -6.64
C PHE A 12 7.84 -2.10 -5.17
N GLY A 13 8.25 -3.16 -4.49
CA GLY A 13 8.70 -3.11 -3.10
C GLY A 13 10.02 -2.36 -2.94
N ALA A 14 10.91 -2.46 -3.91
CA ALA A 14 12.10 -1.60 -4.10
C ALA A 14 12.78 -1.92 -5.43
N VAL A 15 13.41 -0.90 -6.02
CA VAL A 15 14.25 -1.02 -7.21
C VAL A 15 15.52 -0.18 -6.99
N ALA A 16 16.66 -0.78 -7.06
CA ALA A 16 17.93 -0.10 -6.81
C ALA A 16 18.62 0.34 -8.12
N HIS A 17 18.96 1.65 -8.29
CA HIS A 17 18.64 2.74 -7.33
C HIS A 17 17.69 3.74 -7.97
N ASP A 18 17.78 3.91 -9.30
CA ASP A 18 16.93 4.75 -10.13
C ASP A 18 16.11 3.87 -11.07
N ALA A 19 14.81 4.04 -11.01
CA ALA A 19 13.85 3.25 -11.79
C ALA A 19 13.03 4.12 -12.72
N THR A 20 12.99 3.77 -13.99
CA THR A 20 12.05 4.35 -14.95
C THR A 20 11.15 3.25 -15.50
N VAL A 21 9.84 3.40 -15.31
CA VAL A 21 8.84 2.42 -15.74
C VAL A 21 8.20 2.87 -17.05
N PHE A 22 8.08 1.93 -17.97
CA PHE A 22 7.42 2.12 -19.26
C PHE A 22 6.28 1.11 -19.39
N CYS A 23 5.16 1.53 -19.94
CA CYS A 23 4.05 0.67 -20.32
C CYS A 23 3.77 0.88 -21.82
N ASN A 24 3.79 -0.20 -22.60
CA ASN A 24 3.57 -0.19 -24.05
C ASN A 24 4.43 0.85 -24.81
N GLY A 25 5.70 1.00 -24.37
CA GLY A 25 6.66 1.94 -24.97
C GLY A 25 6.57 3.38 -24.44
N ARG A 26 5.54 3.73 -23.68
CA ARG A 26 5.37 5.06 -23.08
C ARG A 26 5.96 5.07 -21.66
N ARG A 27 6.76 6.09 -21.32
CA ARG A 27 7.21 6.34 -19.95
C ARG A 27 6.02 6.72 -19.08
N VAL A 28 5.80 6.00 -17.99
CA VAL A 28 4.65 6.20 -17.07
C VAL A 28 5.09 6.66 -15.68
N PHE A 29 6.30 6.28 -15.23
CA PHE A 29 6.75 6.64 -13.88
C PHE A 29 8.28 6.71 -13.77
N HIS A 30 8.75 7.43 -12.74
CA HIS A 30 10.16 7.47 -12.35
C HIS A 30 10.26 7.53 -10.82
N HIS A 31 11.21 6.77 -10.26
CA HIS A 31 11.48 6.70 -8.83
C HIS A 31 12.99 6.66 -8.57
N GLY A 32 13.49 7.61 -7.76
CA GLY A 32 14.91 7.74 -7.42
C GLY A 32 15.15 7.42 -5.95
N CYS A 33 14.97 6.17 -5.55
CA CYS A 33 15.37 5.67 -4.23
C CYS A 33 15.44 4.15 -4.23
N GLY A 34 16.59 3.60 -3.82
CA GLY A 34 16.81 2.15 -3.83
C GLY A 34 16.04 1.37 -2.76
N TYR A 35 15.44 2.01 -1.76
CA TYR A 35 14.91 1.33 -0.57
C TYR A 35 13.41 1.45 -0.39
N THR A 36 12.78 2.46 -0.97
CA THR A 36 11.35 2.72 -0.77
C THR A 36 10.50 2.04 -1.83
N ALA A 37 9.32 1.58 -1.40
CA ALA A 37 8.30 1.10 -2.32
C ALA A 37 7.68 2.26 -3.10
N PHE A 38 7.23 1.99 -4.32
CA PHE A 38 6.47 2.92 -5.14
C PHE A 38 5.41 2.20 -5.96
N THR A 39 4.33 2.91 -6.25
CA THR A 39 3.18 2.39 -7.01
C THR A 39 2.97 3.21 -8.27
N VAL A 40 2.76 2.52 -9.37
CA VAL A 40 2.52 3.09 -10.70
C VAL A 40 1.09 2.80 -11.11
N ASP A 41 0.33 3.84 -11.43
CA ASP A 41 -0.99 3.68 -12.04
C ASP A 41 -0.83 3.40 -13.54
N LEU A 42 -1.25 2.21 -13.96
CA LEU A 42 -1.18 1.76 -15.34
C LEU A 42 -2.52 1.90 -16.07
N THR A 43 -3.59 2.31 -15.38
CA THR A 43 -4.98 2.26 -15.87
C THR A 43 -5.14 2.79 -17.28
N GLU A 44 -4.65 3.99 -17.54
CA GLU A 44 -4.76 4.63 -18.86
C GLU A 44 -3.74 4.14 -19.91
N SER A 45 -2.72 3.41 -19.45
CA SER A 45 -1.64 2.93 -20.33
C SER A 45 -1.86 1.51 -20.83
N LEU A 46 -2.86 0.81 -20.27
CA LEU A 46 -3.17 -0.57 -20.63
C LEU A 46 -4.12 -0.65 -21.83
N LEU A 47 -3.81 -1.56 -22.72
CA LEU A 47 -4.67 -1.97 -23.83
C LEU A 47 -5.49 -3.19 -23.36
N LEU A 48 -6.72 -2.95 -22.91
CA LEU A 48 -7.58 -4.01 -22.36
C LEU A 48 -7.89 -5.09 -23.40
N GLY A 49 -7.79 -6.35 -22.99
CA GLY A 49 -8.02 -7.50 -23.86
C GLY A 49 -6.86 -7.81 -24.83
N GLN A 50 -5.74 -7.13 -24.69
CA GLN A 50 -4.54 -7.33 -25.50
C GLN A 50 -3.34 -7.66 -24.61
N LYS A 51 -2.25 -8.11 -25.23
CA LYS A 51 -0.96 -8.26 -24.55
C LYS A 51 -0.38 -6.87 -24.28
N ASN A 52 0.01 -6.62 -23.05
CA ASN A 52 0.67 -5.40 -22.63
C ASN A 52 2.12 -5.72 -22.22
N VAL A 53 3.02 -4.77 -22.47
CA VAL A 53 4.43 -4.89 -22.10
C VAL A 53 4.78 -3.80 -21.11
N VAL A 54 5.21 -4.22 -19.92
CA VAL A 54 5.81 -3.33 -18.92
C VAL A 54 7.32 -3.54 -18.96
N ALA A 55 8.08 -2.47 -19.15
CA ALA A 55 9.54 -2.48 -19.10
C ALA A 55 10.02 -1.55 -17.98
N VAL A 56 11.04 -1.97 -17.25
CA VAL A 56 11.64 -1.18 -16.16
C VAL A 56 13.12 -1.00 -16.48
N ARG A 57 13.54 0.26 -16.68
CA ARG A 57 14.95 0.60 -16.73
C ARG A 57 15.43 0.79 -15.30
N CYS A 58 16.37 -0.02 -14.87
CA CYS A 58 17.02 0.09 -13.57
C CYS A 58 18.44 0.63 -13.79
N ASP A 59 18.78 1.72 -13.14
CA ASP A 59 20.13 2.25 -13.09
C ASP A 59 20.68 2.11 -11.66
N SER A 60 21.68 1.26 -11.48
CA SER A 60 22.28 0.96 -10.18
C SER A 60 23.62 1.66 -9.96
N ARG A 61 23.99 2.59 -10.84
CA ARG A 61 25.19 3.42 -10.65
C ARG A 61 24.97 4.35 -9.48
N GLU A 62 26.03 4.56 -8.73
CA GLU A 62 26.00 5.51 -7.61
C GLU A 62 25.67 6.92 -8.09
N ASP A 63 24.76 7.58 -7.37
CA ASP A 63 24.41 8.98 -7.54
C ASP A 63 24.36 9.63 -6.16
N LEU A 64 25.02 10.77 -5.99
CA LEU A 64 25.10 11.48 -4.71
C LEU A 64 23.74 12.03 -4.24
N ASN A 65 22.75 12.09 -5.12
CA ASN A 65 21.41 12.59 -4.83
C ASN A 65 20.38 11.48 -4.63
N ILE A 66 20.76 10.22 -4.84
CA ILE A 66 19.83 9.07 -4.75
C ILE A 66 20.34 8.08 -3.68
N PRO A 67 19.52 7.74 -2.68
CA PRO A 67 19.90 6.73 -1.69
C PRO A 67 20.16 5.34 -2.31
N PRO A 68 21.21 4.64 -1.87
CA PRO A 68 22.20 4.99 -0.83
C PRO A 68 23.19 6.05 -1.31
N PHE A 69 23.43 7.06 -0.47
CA PHE A 69 24.32 8.17 -0.81
C PHE A 69 25.79 7.86 -0.51
N GLY A 70 26.71 8.55 -1.19
CA GLY A 70 28.11 8.68 -0.84
C GLY A 70 29.03 7.69 -1.52
N GLY A 71 30.31 8.03 -1.51
CA GLY A 71 31.36 7.32 -2.23
C GLY A 71 31.88 6.06 -1.54
N GLN A 72 31.56 5.81 -0.28
CA GLN A 72 31.92 4.59 0.44
C GLN A 72 30.74 4.06 1.22
N ILE A 73 30.19 2.95 0.74
CA ILE A 73 29.19 2.15 1.42
C ILE A 73 29.91 0.89 1.89
N ASP A 74 29.85 0.58 3.17
CA ASP A 74 30.54 -0.57 3.78
C ASP A 74 29.74 -1.89 3.68
N PHE A 75 28.70 -1.91 2.84
CA PHE A 75 27.89 -3.09 2.54
C PHE A 75 27.60 -3.22 1.05
N LEU A 76 27.34 -4.45 0.61
CA LEU A 76 26.97 -4.72 -0.78
C LEU A 76 25.54 -4.23 -1.05
N THR A 77 25.39 -3.40 -2.08
CA THR A 77 24.08 -2.96 -2.57
C THR A 77 23.57 -3.87 -3.67
N TYR A 78 22.26 -4.05 -3.72
CA TYR A 78 21.62 -4.77 -4.81
C TYR A 78 21.44 -3.85 -6.03
N GLY A 79 21.43 -4.45 -7.23
CA GLY A 79 21.03 -3.78 -8.45
C GLY A 79 19.69 -4.30 -8.95
N GLY A 80 18.89 -3.45 -9.59
CA GLY A 80 17.64 -3.84 -10.22
C GLY A 80 16.48 -4.03 -9.23
N ILE A 81 15.51 -4.85 -9.63
CA ILE A 81 14.32 -5.15 -8.83
C ILE A 81 14.66 -6.27 -7.85
N TYR A 82 14.80 -5.96 -6.56
CA TYR A 82 15.23 -6.93 -5.55
C TYR A 82 14.16 -7.23 -4.48
N ARG A 83 13.00 -6.56 -4.53
CA ARG A 83 11.83 -6.87 -3.70
C ARG A 83 10.65 -7.24 -4.57
N ALA A 84 9.59 -7.74 -3.93
CA ALA A 84 8.38 -8.18 -4.61
C ALA A 84 7.77 -7.10 -5.51
N VAL A 85 7.19 -7.55 -6.62
CA VAL A 85 6.35 -6.74 -7.50
C VAL A 85 4.94 -7.31 -7.44
N SER A 86 3.95 -6.46 -7.20
CA SER A 86 2.54 -6.85 -7.17
C SER A 86 1.70 -6.02 -8.11
N LEU A 87 0.66 -6.63 -8.64
CA LEU A 87 -0.36 -5.98 -9.46
C LEU A 87 -1.70 -6.03 -8.72
N ASP A 88 -2.25 -4.87 -8.43
CA ASP A 88 -3.54 -4.72 -7.79
C ASP A 88 -4.55 -4.15 -8.77
N VAL A 89 -5.72 -4.80 -8.86
CA VAL A 89 -6.85 -4.32 -9.63
C VAL A 89 -7.92 -3.87 -8.63
N LYS A 90 -8.13 -2.57 -8.53
CA LYS A 90 -9.07 -1.95 -7.60
C LYS A 90 -10.40 -1.65 -8.27
N GLU A 91 -11.47 -1.68 -7.50
CA GLU A 91 -12.76 -1.17 -7.92
C GLU A 91 -12.66 0.34 -8.24
N PRO A 92 -13.63 0.93 -8.96
CA PRO A 92 -13.62 2.37 -9.27
C PRO A 92 -13.58 3.24 -8.03
N ALA A 93 -14.23 2.81 -6.95
CA ALA A 93 -14.12 3.42 -5.63
C ALA A 93 -13.39 2.45 -4.68
N TYR A 94 -12.36 2.93 -4.00
CA TYR A 94 -11.58 2.11 -3.06
C TYR A 94 -10.96 2.94 -1.96
N LEU A 95 -10.60 2.26 -0.88
CA LEU A 95 -9.83 2.84 0.23
C LEU A 95 -8.33 2.88 -0.14
N ARG A 96 -7.71 4.03 0.11
CA ARG A 96 -6.27 4.23 0.05
C ARG A 96 -5.76 4.51 1.45
N ASP A 97 -4.61 3.94 1.77
CA ASP A 97 -3.83 4.27 2.96
C ASP A 97 -4.65 4.20 4.27
N ILE A 98 -4.55 3.12 4.97
CA ILE A 98 -5.15 2.99 6.30
C ILE A 98 -4.07 3.29 7.33
N PHE A 99 -4.27 4.35 8.12
CA PHE A 99 -3.41 4.71 9.23
C PHE A 99 -4.18 4.54 10.55
N ILE A 100 -3.57 3.86 11.51
CA ILE A 100 -4.20 3.50 12.79
C ILE A 100 -3.40 4.14 13.92
N GLU A 101 -4.09 4.92 14.76
CA GLU A 101 -3.62 5.34 16.06
C GLU A 101 -4.36 4.52 17.11
N ALA A 102 -3.64 3.84 17.99
CA ALA A 102 -4.22 3.07 19.08
C ALA A 102 -3.47 3.33 20.39
N GLN A 103 -4.22 3.45 21.48
CA GLN A 103 -3.71 3.69 22.82
C GLN A 103 -3.82 2.42 23.66
N ALA A 104 -2.97 2.30 24.68
CA ALA A 104 -2.96 1.14 25.58
C ALA A 104 -4.26 0.98 26.36
N GLU A 105 -4.98 2.06 26.57
CA GLU A 105 -6.27 2.11 27.26
C GLU A 105 -7.44 1.64 26.39
N GLY A 106 -7.20 1.48 25.08
CA GLY A 106 -8.16 0.99 24.11
C GLY A 106 -8.78 2.03 23.21
N ASP A 107 -8.45 3.30 23.36
CA ASP A 107 -8.87 4.34 22.45
C ASP A 107 -8.18 4.16 21.10
N PHE A 108 -8.93 4.33 20.01
CA PHE A 108 -8.39 4.22 18.67
C PHE A 108 -8.94 5.27 17.71
N ARG A 109 -8.14 5.60 16.71
CA ARG A 109 -8.54 6.39 15.55
C ARG A 109 -8.03 5.72 14.28
N ILE A 110 -8.87 5.65 13.27
CA ILE A 110 -8.53 5.07 11.99
C ILE A 110 -8.76 6.13 10.91
N TYR A 111 -7.70 6.44 10.22
CA TYR A 111 -7.71 7.36 9.10
C TYR A 111 -7.60 6.57 7.79
N SER A 112 -8.30 7.00 6.79
CA SER A 112 -8.16 6.52 5.42
C SER A 112 -8.58 7.61 4.46
N SER A 113 -8.13 7.51 3.23
CA SER A 113 -8.65 8.29 2.11
C SER A 113 -9.37 7.38 1.13
N THR A 114 -10.34 7.92 0.43
CA THR A 114 -11.05 7.22 -0.64
C THR A 114 -10.58 7.74 -1.99
N VAL A 115 -10.59 6.88 -2.99
CA VAL A 115 -10.33 7.21 -4.38
C VAL A 115 -11.57 6.85 -5.19
N GLY A 116 -11.91 7.69 -6.17
CA GLY A 116 -13.10 7.52 -6.98
C GLY A 116 -14.37 8.11 -6.36
N GLU A 117 -15.49 7.89 -7.02
CA GLU A 117 -16.78 8.40 -6.57
C GLU A 117 -17.40 7.43 -5.56
N THR A 118 -17.61 7.90 -4.33
CA THR A 118 -18.12 7.11 -3.20
C THR A 118 -19.62 7.32 -2.92
N ILE A 119 -20.33 8.01 -3.80
CA ILE A 119 -21.79 8.19 -3.67
C ILE A 119 -22.46 6.81 -3.67
N GLY A 120 -23.25 6.55 -2.63
CA GLY A 120 -23.93 5.28 -2.44
C GLY A 120 -23.07 4.16 -1.85
N CYS A 121 -21.78 4.41 -1.57
CA CYS A 121 -20.94 3.47 -0.84
C CYS A 121 -21.18 3.58 0.67
N THR A 122 -21.03 2.46 1.37
CA THR A 122 -21.05 2.39 2.84
C THR A 122 -19.68 1.97 3.34
N LEU A 123 -19.17 2.68 4.35
CA LEU A 123 -17.93 2.33 5.02
C LEU A 123 -18.24 1.46 6.24
N GLN A 124 -17.62 0.29 6.31
CA GLN A 124 -17.73 -0.63 7.44
C GLN A 124 -16.37 -0.92 8.05
N ALA A 125 -16.28 -0.96 9.37
CA ALA A 125 -15.08 -1.40 10.07
C ALA A 125 -15.40 -2.45 11.13
N GLU A 126 -14.49 -3.39 11.28
CA GLU A 126 -14.58 -4.49 12.23
C GLU A 126 -13.21 -4.71 12.89
N ILE A 127 -13.18 -4.79 14.22
CA ILE A 127 -11.97 -5.11 14.98
C ILE A 127 -12.19 -6.43 15.73
N ARG A 128 -11.21 -7.33 15.60
CA ARG A 128 -11.21 -8.65 16.26
C ARG A 128 -9.94 -8.86 17.06
N SER A 129 -10.06 -9.59 18.18
CA SER A 129 -8.89 -10.12 18.89
C SER A 129 -8.38 -11.40 18.20
N PRO A 130 -7.11 -11.80 18.42
CA PRO A 130 -6.54 -13.02 17.82
C PRO A 130 -7.29 -14.31 18.20
N ALA A 131 -7.82 -14.35 19.41
CA ALA A 131 -8.52 -15.52 19.95
C ALA A 131 -10.03 -15.51 19.71
N GLY A 132 -10.58 -14.42 19.18
CA GLY A 132 -12.03 -14.22 19.15
C GLY A 132 -12.63 -14.34 17.75
N SER A 133 -13.68 -15.17 17.65
CA SER A 133 -14.56 -15.16 16.48
C SER A 133 -15.52 -13.96 16.47
N ARG A 134 -15.76 -13.34 17.63
CA ARG A 134 -16.67 -12.20 17.79
C ARG A 134 -15.95 -10.89 17.51
N ALA A 135 -16.58 -10.00 16.74
CA ALA A 135 -16.12 -8.63 16.57
C ALA A 135 -16.21 -7.87 17.91
N LEU A 136 -15.14 -7.17 18.27
CA LEU A 136 -15.10 -6.27 19.42
C LEU A 136 -15.67 -4.90 19.08
N TYR A 137 -15.58 -4.53 17.81
CA TYR A 137 -16.14 -3.33 17.23
C TYR A 137 -16.70 -3.67 15.84
N SER A 138 -17.88 -3.16 15.50
CA SER A 138 -18.48 -3.26 14.17
C SER A 138 -19.48 -2.12 13.98
N GLY A 139 -19.45 -1.47 12.81
CA GLY A 139 -20.38 -0.38 12.51
C GLY A 139 -20.21 0.18 11.11
N GLU A 140 -21.24 0.92 10.66
CA GLU A 140 -21.18 1.80 9.50
C GLU A 140 -20.70 3.17 9.93
N LEU A 141 -19.77 3.78 9.17
CA LEU A 141 -18.96 4.86 9.70
C LEU A 141 -18.65 5.95 8.67
N SER A 142 -18.24 7.10 9.20
CA SER A 142 -17.53 8.16 8.48
C SER A 142 -16.07 8.20 8.88
N LEU A 143 -15.19 8.68 8.03
CA LEU A 143 -13.78 8.89 8.33
C LEU A 143 -13.56 10.28 9.00
N PRO A 144 -12.64 10.39 9.98
CA PRO A 144 -11.95 9.29 10.65
C PRO A 144 -12.88 8.45 11.55
N ILE A 145 -12.56 7.16 11.68
CA ILE A 145 -13.27 6.29 12.61
C ILE A 145 -12.66 6.48 14.00
N VAL A 146 -13.47 6.78 15.01
CA VAL A 146 -13.02 6.99 16.38
C VAL A 146 -13.83 6.09 17.30
N GLY A 147 -13.17 5.43 18.26
CA GLY A 147 -13.83 4.56 19.21
C GLY A 147 -12.93 4.13 20.36
N THR A 148 -13.52 3.35 21.28
CA THR A 148 -12.82 2.78 22.43
C THR A 148 -13.17 1.31 22.53
N LEU A 149 -12.18 0.46 22.72
CA LEU A 149 -12.32 -0.95 23.06
C LEU A 149 -12.10 -1.13 24.56
N ASN A 150 -13.05 -1.74 25.24
CA ASN A 150 -12.92 -2.04 26.66
C ASN A 150 -12.18 -3.38 26.88
N GLY A 151 -11.33 -3.43 27.91
CA GLY A 151 -10.63 -4.66 28.31
C GLY A 151 -9.60 -5.12 27.29
N VAL A 152 -8.91 -4.20 26.64
CA VAL A 152 -7.83 -4.50 25.70
C VAL A 152 -6.62 -5.10 26.42
N HIS A 153 -5.89 -5.96 25.71
CA HIS A 153 -4.58 -6.43 26.11
C HIS A 153 -3.53 -5.63 25.32
N PRO A 154 -2.80 -4.70 25.96
CA PRO A 154 -1.74 -3.94 25.28
C PRO A 154 -0.65 -4.87 24.77
N TRP A 155 -0.04 -4.49 23.66
CA TRP A 155 1.13 -5.18 23.13
C TRP A 155 2.33 -5.00 24.08
N SER A 156 3.05 -6.08 24.33
CA SER A 156 4.40 -6.03 24.94
C SER A 156 5.31 -7.04 24.25
N VAL A 157 6.61 -6.94 24.48
CA VAL A 157 7.59 -7.88 23.92
C VAL A 157 7.34 -9.30 24.41
N GLU A 158 6.92 -9.45 25.69
CA GLU A 158 6.60 -10.74 26.30
C GLU A 158 5.25 -11.30 25.81
N HIS A 159 4.32 -10.39 25.50
CA HIS A 159 2.98 -10.72 25.04
C HIS A 159 2.59 -9.87 23.82
N PRO A 160 3.05 -10.25 22.63
CA PRO A 160 2.83 -9.47 21.39
C PRO A 160 1.39 -9.67 20.87
N PHE A 161 0.42 -9.16 21.63
CA PHE A 161 -1.00 -9.32 21.34
C PHE A 161 -1.42 -8.33 20.24
N LEU A 162 -1.92 -8.82 19.13
CA LEU A 162 -2.33 -8.02 17.98
C LEU A 162 -3.82 -8.14 17.70
N TYR A 163 -4.48 -7.03 17.45
CA TYR A 163 -5.85 -6.98 16.98
C TYR A 163 -5.87 -6.89 15.45
N THR A 164 -6.89 -7.45 14.82
CA THR A 164 -7.09 -7.37 13.38
C THR A 164 -8.18 -6.36 13.08
N LEU A 165 -7.83 -5.31 12.32
CA LEU A 165 -8.79 -4.38 11.76
C LEU A 165 -9.12 -4.80 10.33
N THR A 166 -10.41 -4.87 10.01
CA THR A 166 -10.91 -4.99 8.64
C THR A 166 -11.78 -3.77 8.33
N VAL A 167 -11.42 -3.04 7.28
CA VAL A 167 -12.23 -1.91 6.76
C VAL A 167 -12.69 -2.26 5.34
N ARG A 168 -13.97 -2.02 5.06
CA ARG A 168 -14.59 -2.25 3.75
C ARG A 168 -15.33 -1.01 3.29
N LEU A 169 -15.21 -0.72 2.03
CA LEU A 169 -15.99 0.26 1.30
C LEU A 169 -16.88 -0.46 0.29
#